data_b9c6b386cdd9667e03ee245650a3dc70
#
_entry.id   b9c6b386cdd9667e03ee245650a3dc70
#
_cell.length_a   1.000
_cell.length_b   1.000
_cell.length_c   1.000
_cell.angle_alpha   90.00
_cell.angle_beta   90.00
_cell.angle_gamma   90.00
#
_symmetry.space_group_name_H-M   'P 1'
#
loop_
_entity.id
_entity.type
_entity.pdbx_description
1 polymer ?
#
loop_
_entity_poly.entity_id
_entity_poly.type
_entity_poly.pdbx_seq_one_letter_code
_entity_poly.pdbx_strand_id
1 'polypeptide(L)'
;LAGSYFGPVLAPIITIAIVNAFNWQAVFYIFGVVGILMAVLWAIIAKDLPEQHKMVNDAEKRFITQNRDIVATEKSLPPWKRFLSHFSFYAIALQYFVVQFVIALFLIWLPTYLTEQYHVNFKEMTISALPWLFMFFLILFAGAISDKILNTGQSRFVARGVIAIAGFVVFSISIFLAVHTDNLYVAFFW
;
A
#
# COMPACT_ATOMS: atom_id res chain seq x y z
N LEU A 1 -5.92 -2.37 0.88
CA LEU A 1 -4.80 -1.47 0.53
C LEU A 1 -4.15 -0.82 1.75
N ALA A 2 -4.90 -0.27 2.74
CA ALA A 2 -4.30 0.38 3.91
C ALA A 2 -3.31 -0.53 4.68
N GLY A 3 -3.62 -1.81 4.86
CA GLY A 3 -2.74 -2.78 5.50
C GLY A 3 -1.36 -2.92 4.84
N SER A 4 -1.26 -2.72 3.52
CA SER A 4 0.00 -2.80 2.79
C SER A 4 0.96 -1.66 3.16
N TYR A 5 0.45 -0.54 3.64
CA TYR A 5 1.26 0.60 4.10
C TYR A 5 1.62 0.53 5.57
N PHE A 6 0.93 -0.31 6.34
CA PHE A 6 1.27 -0.56 7.73
C PHE A 6 2.57 -1.36 7.89
N GLY A 7 2.85 -2.27 6.96
CA GLY A 7 4.11 -3.01 6.93
C GLY A 7 5.36 -2.12 6.91
N PRO A 8 5.49 -1.20 5.96
CA PRO A 8 6.58 -0.23 5.91
C PRO A 8 6.71 0.70 7.13
N VAL A 9 5.65 0.90 7.91
CA VAL A 9 5.73 1.63 9.21
C VAL A 9 6.45 0.77 10.26
N LEU A 10 6.08 -0.50 10.36
CA LEU A 10 6.64 -1.40 11.38
C LEU A 10 8.04 -1.89 11.02
N ALA A 11 8.33 -2.08 9.73
CA ALA A 11 9.58 -2.70 9.29
C ALA A 11 10.84 -1.96 9.77
N PRO A 12 11.00 -0.63 9.63
CA PRO A 12 12.18 0.06 10.14
C PRO A 12 12.29 -0.03 11.67
N ILE A 13 11.19 0.12 12.38
CA ILE A 13 11.14 0.09 13.86
C ILE A 13 11.62 -1.27 14.37
N ILE A 14 11.04 -2.35 13.84
CA ILE A 14 11.37 -3.72 14.24
C ILE A 14 12.80 -4.08 13.81
N THR A 15 13.19 -3.70 12.59
CA THR A 15 14.55 -3.96 12.07
C THR A 15 15.61 -3.32 12.95
N ILE A 16 15.45 -2.02 13.29
CA ILE A 16 16.41 -1.32 14.13
C ILE A 16 16.49 -1.93 15.53
N ALA A 17 15.33 -2.29 16.12
CA ALA A 17 15.28 -2.96 17.42
C ALA A 17 16.06 -4.30 17.40
N ILE A 18 15.86 -5.11 16.36
CA ILE A 18 16.56 -6.40 16.22
C ILE A 18 18.05 -6.18 16.00
N VAL A 19 18.46 -5.26 15.13
CA VAL A 19 19.88 -4.99 14.85
C VAL A 19 20.60 -4.47 16.09
N ASN A 20 19.96 -3.64 16.88
CA ASN A 20 20.54 -3.13 18.13
C ASN A 20 20.67 -4.21 19.24
N ALA A 21 19.75 -5.18 19.26
CA ALA A 21 19.75 -6.25 20.28
C ALA A 21 20.64 -7.43 19.89
N PHE A 22 20.80 -7.70 18.60
CA PHE A 22 21.52 -8.86 18.08
C PHE A 22 22.52 -8.47 16.99
N ASN A 23 22.12 -8.66 15.73
CA ASN A 23 22.88 -8.33 14.52
C ASN A 23 21.96 -8.22 13.31
N TRP A 24 22.50 -7.79 12.17
CA TRP A 24 21.70 -7.62 10.95
C TRP A 24 21.18 -8.96 10.38
N GLN A 25 21.91 -10.08 10.59
CA GLN A 25 21.48 -11.40 10.13
C GLN A 25 20.23 -11.90 10.87
N ALA A 26 20.09 -11.55 12.14
CA ALA A 26 18.92 -11.93 12.95
C ALA A 26 17.60 -11.39 12.37
N VAL A 27 17.64 -10.25 11.68
CA VAL A 27 16.47 -9.69 11.00
C VAL A 27 15.90 -10.68 9.99
N PHE A 28 16.75 -11.28 9.16
CA PHE A 28 16.31 -12.25 8.14
C PHE A 28 15.76 -13.53 8.77
N TYR A 29 16.38 -14.04 9.83
CA TYR A 29 15.88 -15.21 10.53
C TYR A 29 14.52 -14.97 11.17
N ILE A 30 14.35 -13.85 11.88
CA ILE A 30 13.09 -13.52 12.56
C ILE A 30 11.97 -13.30 11.54
N PHE A 31 12.19 -12.46 10.51
CA PHE A 31 11.18 -12.24 9.49
C PHE A 31 10.91 -13.51 8.65
N GLY A 32 11.91 -14.34 8.42
CA GLY A 32 11.75 -15.64 7.77
C GLY A 32 10.83 -16.57 8.56
N VAL A 33 11.05 -16.70 9.87
CA VAL A 33 10.18 -17.48 10.76
C VAL A 33 8.76 -16.94 10.77
N VAL A 34 8.58 -15.61 10.90
CA VAL A 34 7.25 -14.98 10.83
C VAL A 34 6.58 -15.27 9.49
N GLY A 35 7.32 -15.19 8.37
CA GLY A 35 6.80 -15.52 7.04
C GLY A 35 6.33 -16.97 6.93
N ILE A 36 7.09 -17.94 7.46
CA ILE A 36 6.71 -19.36 7.49
C ILE A 36 5.45 -19.56 8.35
N LEU A 37 5.39 -18.93 9.53
CA LEU A 37 4.21 -19.03 10.41
C LEU A 37 2.96 -18.46 9.72
N MET A 38 3.08 -17.34 9.03
CA MET A 38 1.98 -16.74 8.26
C MET A 38 1.56 -17.62 7.08
N ALA A 39 2.51 -18.26 6.39
CA ALA A 39 2.20 -19.19 5.30
C ALA A 39 1.44 -20.42 5.81
N VAL A 40 1.86 -21.00 6.94
CA VAL A 40 1.15 -22.09 7.58
C VAL A 40 -0.25 -21.68 8.03
N LEU A 41 -0.36 -20.54 8.69
CA LEU A 41 -1.65 -19.98 9.10
C LEU A 41 -2.60 -19.77 7.91
N TRP A 42 -2.08 -19.19 6.82
CA TRP A 42 -2.84 -19.02 5.59
C TRP A 42 -3.31 -20.34 5.00
N ALA A 43 -2.44 -21.35 4.92
CA ALA A 43 -2.79 -22.67 4.39
C ALA A 43 -3.89 -23.37 5.21
N ILE A 44 -3.95 -23.10 6.51
CA ILE A 44 -4.99 -23.67 7.39
C ILE A 44 -6.32 -22.91 7.23
N ILE A 45 -6.29 -21.58 7.19
CA ILE A 45 -7.49 -20.74 7.25
C ILE A 45 -8.05 -20.47 5.85
N ALA A 46 -7.22 -20.22 4.85
CA ALA A 46 -7.69 -19.82 3.52
C ALA A 46 -8.33 -21.02 2.79
N LYS A 47 -9.53 -20.79 2.27
CA LYS A 47 -10.27 -21.73 1.43
C LYS A 47 -10.82 -20.99 0.22
N ASP A 48 -10.79 -21.62 -0.95
CA ASP A 48 -11.23 -21.03 -2.19
C ASP A 48 -12.76 -20.85 -2.26
N LEU A 49 -13.48 -21.72 -1.60
CA LEU A 49 -14.95 -21.74 -1.63
C LEU A 49 -15.53 -21.65 -0.22
N PRO A 50 -16.63 -20.88 -0.04
CA PRO A 50 -17.32 -20.77 1.24
C PRO A 50 -17.79 -22.13 1.79
N GLU A 51 -18.13 -23.07 0.90
CA GLU A 51 -18.59 -24.42 1.27
C GLU A 51 -17.49 -25.24 1.96
N GLN A 52 -16.23 -24.93 1.68
CA GLN A 52 -15.06 -25.60 2.24
C GLN A 52 -14.63 -25.01 3.58
N HIS A 53 -15.18 -23.84 3.95
CA HIS A 53 -14.79 -23.14 5.16
C HIS A 53 -15.62 -23.56 6.36
N LYS A 54 -14.98 -24.19 7.37
CA LYS A 54 -15.68 -24.75 8.54
C LYS A 54 -16.34 -23.69 9.44
N MET A 55 -15.89 -22.45 9.38
CA MET A 55 -16.39 -21.35 10.23
C MET A 55 -17.56 -20.60 9.61
N VAL A 56 -17.91 -20.87 8.35
CA VAL A 56 -19.03 -20.24 7.65
C VAL A 56 -20.29 -21.02 7.91
N ASN A 57 -21.35 -20.37 8.44
CA ASN A 57 -22.60 -21.00 8.72
C ASN A 57 -23.46 -21.20 7.45
N ASP A 58 -24.51 -22.04 7.53
CA ASP A 58 -25.31 -22.39 6.36
C ASP A 58 -26.12 -21.21 5.79
N ALA A 59 -26.52 -20.25 6.63
CA ALA A 59 -27.22 -19.05 6.17
C ALA A 59 -26.27 -18.16 5.37
N GLU A 60 -25.06 -17.96 5.84
CA GLU A 60 -24.01 -17.20 5.16
C GLU A 60 -23.58 -17.85 3.84
N LYS A 61 -23.40 -19.18 3.84
CA LYS A 61 -23.13 -19.96 2.61
C LYS A 61 -24.21 -19.72 1.56
N ARG A 62 -25.48 -19.84 1.94
CA ARG A 62 -26.61 -19.59 1.03
C ARG A 62 -26.60 -18.16 0.51
N PHE A 63 -26.39 -17.18 1.39
CA PHE A 63 -26.33 -15.76 1.00
C PHE A 63 -25.21 -15.48 0.00
N ILE A 64 -23.99 -15.99 0.24
CA ILE A 64 -22.86 -15.83 -0.66
C ILE A 64 -23.12 -16.53 -2.00
N THR A 65 -23.62 -17.78 -1.97
CA THR A 65 -23.87 -18.58 -3.17
C THR A 65 -24.98 -17.98 -4.04
N GLN A 66 -26.04 -17.44 -3.43
CA GLN A 66 -27.15 -16.81 -4.15
C GLN A 66 -26.75 -15.46 -4.79
N ASN A 67 -25.88 -14.70 -4.13
CA ASN A 67 -25.41 -13.40 -4.62
C ASN A 67 -24.09 -13.48 -5.41
N ARG A 68 -23.54 -14.70 -5.56
CA ARG A 68 -22.37 -14.93 -6.38
C ARG A 68 -22.80 -14.99 -7.83
N ASP A 69 -22.43 -13.97 -8.62
CA ASP A 69 -22.47 -14.10 -10.07
C ASP A 69 -21.65 -15.34 -10.45
N ILE A 70 -22.32 -16.40 -10.88
CA ILE A 70 -21.66 -17.55 -11.48
C ILE A 70 -21.11 -17.03 -12.81
N VAL A 71 -19.96 -16.35 -12.75
CA VAL A 71 -19.17 -16.15 -13.92
C VAL A 71 -18.79 -17.56 -14.37
N ALA A 72 -19.55 -18.04 -15.36
CA ALA A 72 -19.27 -19.31 -15.99
C ALA A 72 -17.76 -19.34 -16.28
N THR A 73 -17.09 -20.30 -15.68
CA THR A 73 -15.65 -20.47 -15.82
C THR A 73 -15.37 -21.06 -17.19
N GLU A 74 -15.85 -20.39 -18.25
CA GLU A 74 -15.24 -20.58 -19.55
C GLU A 74 -13.79 -20.08 -19.40
N LYS A 75 -12.87 -20.99 -19.47
CA LYS A 75 -11.42 -20.71 -19.58
C LYS A 75 -11.11 -20.04 -20.92
N SER A 76 -11.82 -18.95 -21.23
CA SER A 76 -11.48 -18.11 -22.36
C SER A 76 -10.22 -17.33 -21.98
N LEU A 77 -9.19 -17.43 -22.80
CA LEU A 77 -8.00 -16.61 -22.65
C LEU A 77 -8.40 -15.14 -22.60
N PRO A 78 -7.79 -14.35 -21.69
CA PRO A 78 -8.08 -12.94 -21.63
C PRO A 78 -7.94 -12.29 -23.00
N PRO A 79 -8.87 -11.45 -23.44
CA PRO A 79 -8.84 -10.83 -24.77
C PRO A 79 -7.76 -9.73 -24.83
N TRP A 80 -6.49 -10.11 -24.77
CA TRP A 80 -5.33 -9.20 -24.72
C TRP A 80 -5.34 -8.15 -25.84
N LYS A 81 -5.74 -8.53 -27.07
CA LYS A 81 -5.87 -7.59 -28.17
C LYS A 81 -6.84 -6.45 -27.87
N ARG A 82 -7.94 -6.76 -27.19
CA ARG A 82 -8.93 -5.77 -26.79
C ARG A 82 -8.40 -4.84 -25.70
N PHE A 83 -7.68 -5.35 -24.71
CA PHE A 83 -7.06 -4.52 -23.67
C PHE A 83 -6.02 -3.57 -24.27
N LEU A 84 -5.11 -4.10 -25.09
CA LEU A 84 -4.04 -3.33 -25.75
C LEU A 84 -4.57 -2.30 -26.76
N SER A 85 -5.78 -2.43 -27.26
CA SER A 85 -6.40 -1.44 -28.16
C SER A 85 -7.04 -0.25 -27.45
N HIS A 86 -7.24 -0.31 -26.15
CA HIS A 86 -7.88 0.75 -25.39
C HIS A 86 -6.87 1.71 -24.75
N PHE A 87 -7.01 3.02 -25.01
CA PHE A 87 -6.17 4.04 -24.40
C PHE A 87 -6.20 4.01 -22.86
N SER A 88 -7.35 3.69 -22.27
CA SER A 88 -7.52 3.58 -20.82
C SER A 88 -6.56 2.55 -20.19
N PHE A 89 -6.20 1.49 -20.92
CA PHE A 89 -5.22 0.52 -20.43
C PHE A 89 -3.85 1.15 -20.21
N TYR A 90 -3.38 1.92 -21.19
CA TYR A 90 -2.08 2.58 -21.10
C TYR A 90 -2.08 3.70 -20.05
N ALA A 91 -3.19 4.44 -19.93
CA ALA A 91 -3.33 5.47 -18.90
C ALA A 91 -3.23 4.88 -17.47
N ILE A 92 -3.93 3.75 -17.22
CA ILE A 92 -3.87 3.04 -15.93
C ILE A 92 -2.47 2.47 -15.70
N ALA A 93 -1.87 1.85 -16.71
CA ALA A 93 -0.53 1.29 -16.62
C ALA A 93 0.52 2.36 -16.31
N LEU A 94 0.45 3.52 -16.99
CA LEU A 94 1.34 4.64 -16.74
C LEU A 94 1.15 5.22 -15.33
N GLN A 95 -0.09 5.43 -14.90
CA GLN A 95 -0.39 5.90 -13.55
C GLN A 95 0.18 4.95 -12.50
N TYR A 96 -0.03 3.64 -12.67
CA TYR A 96 0.50 2.64 -11.75
C TYR A 96 2.04 2.64 -11.75
N PHE A 97 2.66 2.73 -12.91
CA PHE A 97 4.11 2.83 -13.05
C PHE A 97 4.67 4.03 -12.26
N VAL A 98 4.09 5.23 -12.44
CA VAL A 98 4.53 6.45 -11.74
C VAL A 98 4.39 6.29 -10.22
N VAL A 99 3.27 5.77 -9.74
CA VAL A 99 3.06 5.55 -8.30
C VAL A 99 4.09 4.57 -7.74
N GLN A 100 4.32 3.44 -8.41
CA GLN A 100 5.30 2.43 -7.97
C GLN A 100 6.74 2.94 -8.04
N PHE A 101 7.06 3.75 -9.05
CA PHE A 101 8.36 4.40 -9.16
C PHE A 101 8.63 5.32 -7.96
N VAL A 102 7.65 6.16 -7.59
CA VAL A 102 7.75 7.04 -6.42
C VAL A 102 7.91 6.22 -5.13
N ILE A 103 7.10 5.18 -4.94
CA ILE A 103 7.20 4.29 -3.77
C ILE A 103 8.59 3.65 -3.69
N ALA A 104 9.09 3.11 -4.80
CA ALA A 104 10.42 2.50 -4.86
C ALA A 104 11.53 3.52 -4.56
N LEU A 105 11.40 4.73 -5.08
CA LEU A 105 12.33 5.83 -4.80
C LEU A 105 12.37 6.14 -3.31
N PHE A 106 11.23 6.28 -2.66
CA PHE A 106 11.17 6.52 -1.21
C PHE A 106 11.72 5.35 -0.40
N LEU A 107 11.42 4.10 -0.79
CA LEU A 107 11.93 2.92 -0.08
C LEU A 107 13.46 2.81 -0.14
N ILE A 108 14.06 3.13 -1.28
CA ILE A 108 15.49 2.91 -1.52
C ILE A 108 16.31 4.16 -1.16
N TRP A 109 15.85 5.34 -1.60
CA TRP A 109 16.64 6.57 -1.50
C TRP A 109 16.41 7.37 -0.23
N LEU A 110 15.23 7.28 0.42
CA LEU A 110 14.96 8.04 1.62
C LEU A 110 15.97 7.76 2.75
N PRO A 111 16.32 6.51 3.08
CA PRO A 111 17.34 6.26 4.11
C PRO A 111 18.70 6.87 3.76
N THR A 112 19.15 6.72 2.51
CA THR A 112 20.40 7.30 2.03
C THR A 112 20.37 8.82 2.09
N TYR A 113 19.29 9.44 1.63
CA TYR A 113 19.11 10.89 1.68
C TYR A 113 19.16 11.43 3.12
N LEU A 114 18.52 10.75 4.07
CA LEU A 114 18.53 11.14 5.48
C LEU A 114 19.94 11.05 6.08
N THR A 115 20.72 10.05 5.72
CA THR A 115 22.11 9.93 6.21
C THR A 115 23.04 10.94 5.59
N GLU A 116 22.95 11.18 4.30
CA GLU A 116 23.88 12.06 3.58
C GLU A 116 23.58 13.54 3.80
N GLN A 117 22.30 13.92 3.73
CA GLN A 117 21.90 15.32 3.82
C GLN A 117 21.74 15.82 5.26
N TYR A 118 21.17 14.97 6.13
CA TYR A 118 20.83 15.37 7.51
C TYR A 118 21.67 14.66 8.58
N HIS A 119 22.64 13.84 8.16
CA HIS A 119 23.55 13.10 9.05
C HIS A 119 22.82 12.26 10.11
N VAL A 120 21.64 11.74 9.76
CA VAL A 120 20.83 10.89 10.65
C VAL A 120 21.55 9.57 10.90
N ASN A 121 21.80 9.23 12.16
CA ASN A 121 22.44 7.99 12.54
C ASN A 121 21.51 6.79 12.34
N PHE A 122 22.07 5.60 12.15
CA PHE A 122 21.29 4.37 11.98
C PHE A 122 20.26 4.14 13.10
N LYS A 123 20.57 4.50 14.35
CA LYS A 123 19.64 4.37 15.49
C LYS A 123 18.43 5.31 15.40
N GLU A 124 18.59 6.43 14.71
CA GLU A 124 17.55 7.45 14.51
C GLU A 124 16.76 7.21 13.23
N MET A 125 17.15 6.21 12.42
CA MET A 125 16.53 5.88 11.13
C MET A 125 15.07 5.47 11.25
N THR A 126 14.56 5.23 12.47
CA THR A 126 13.13 5.01 12.75
C THR A 126 12.26 6.16 12.21
N ILE A 127 12.82 7.37 12.07
CA ILE A 127 12.14 8.52 11.46
C ILE A 127 11.68 8.24 10.02
N SER A 128 12.36 7.35 9.31
CA SER A 128 11.95 6.93 7.95
C SER A 128 10.60 6.20 7.89
N ALA A 129 10.06 5.79 9.04
CA ALA A 129 8.71 5.23 9.15
C ALA A 129 7.60 6.29 9.07
N LEU A 130 7.89 7.57 9.34
CA LEU A 130 6.89 8.65 9.39
C LEU A 130 6.12 8.84 8.07
N PRO A 131 6.76 8.90 6.89
CA PRO A 131 6.02 9.04 5.63
C PRO A 131 5.00 7.91 5.42
N TRP A 132 5.37 6.69 5.79
CA TRP A 132 4.49 5.51 5.67
C TRP A 132 3.31 5.56 6.64
N LEU A 133 3.55 6.08 7.84
CA LEU A 133 2.50 6.30 8.82
C LEU A 133 1.47 7.34 8.33
N PHE A 134 1.94 8.47 7.80
CA PHE A 134 1.08 9.46 7.17
C PHE A 134 0.31 8.87 5.99
N MET A 135 0.96 8.12 5.13
CA MET A 135 0.34 7.47 3.98
C MET A 135 -0.76 6.49 4.40
N PHE A 136 -0.55 5.71 5.46
CA PHE A 136 -1.56 4.83 6.04
C PHE A 136 -2.83 5.60 6.42
N PHE A 137 -2.71 6.69 7.16
CA PHE A 137 -3.85 7.50 7.56
C PHE A 137 -4.50 8.22 6.38
N LEU A 138 -3.69 8.81 5.49
CA LEU A 138 -4.21 9.52 4.32
C LEU A 138 -5.05 8.63 3.40
N ILE A 139 -4.69 7.35 3.23
CA ILE A 139 -5.49 6.41 2.44
C ILE A 139 -6.85 6.15 3.08
N LEU A 140 -6.90 6.00 4.41
CA LEU A 140 -8.16 5.82 5.13
C LEU A 140 -9.06 7.06 5.00
N PHE A 141 -8.48 8.25 5.21
CA PHE A 141 -9.22 9.51 5.07
C PHE A 141 -9.67 9.78 3.63
N ALA A 142 -8.79 9.58 2.65
CA ALA A 142 -9.13 9.77 1.25
C ALA A 142 -10.24 8.82 0.78
N GLY A 143 -10.21 7.56 1.25
CA GLY A 143 -11.28 6.60 1.03
C GLY A 143 -12.61 7.07 1.61
N ALA A 144 -12.62 7.45 2.89
CA ALA A 144 -13.83 7.93 3.57
C ALA A 144 -14.41 9.20 2.91
N ILE A 145 -13.56 10.14 2.51
CA ILE A 145 -13.97 11.36 1.80
C ILE A 145 -14.56 10.99 0.43
N SER A 146 -13.90 10.11 -0.32
CA SER A 146 -14.37 9.63 -1.61
C SER A 146 -15.76 8.99 -1.53
N ASP A 147 -15.97 8.11 -0.54
CA ASP A 147 -17.26 7.44 -0.33
C ASP A 147 -18.34 8.43 0.10
N LYS A 148 -18.00 9.42 0.95
CA LYS A 148 -18.92 10.49 1.33
C LYS A 148 -19.36 11.31 0.10
N ILE A 149 -18.43 11.67 -0.79
CA ILE A 149 -18.75 12.40 -2.02
C ILE A 149 -19.63 11.56 -2.95
N LEU A 150 -19.36 10.25 -3.09
CA LEU A 150 -20.22 9.35 -3.87
C LEU A 150 -21.64 9.29 -3.33
N ASN A 151 -21.79 9.26 -2.02
CA ASN A 151 -23.11 9.22 -1.37
C ASN A 151 -23.92 10.51 -1.55
N THR A 152 -23.29 11.63 -1.94
CA THR A 152 -24.00 12.86 -2.34
C THR A 152 -24.50 12.85 -3.78
N GLY A 153 -24.38 11.73 -4.50
CA GLY A 153 -24.82 11.59 -5.89
C GLY A 153 -23.86 12.15 -6.93
N GLN A 154 -22.66 12.55 -6.54
CA GLN A 154 -21.64 13.04 -7.46
C GLN A 154 -21.08 11.91 -8.34
N SER A 155 -20.53 12.29 -9.51
CA SER A 155 -19.96 11.33 -10.44
C SER A 155 -18.72 10.64 -9.84
N ARG A 156 -18.44 9.41 -10.30
CA ARG A 156 -17.23 8.66 -9.88
C ARG A 156 -15.95 9.41 -10.21
N PHE A 157 -15.95 10.21 -11.28
CA PHE A 157 -14.81 11.05 -11.64
C PHE A 157 -14.57 12.14 -10.59
N VAL A 158 -15.60 12.82 -10.12
CA VAL A 158 -15.47 13.86 -9.08
C VAL A 158 -15.01 13.21 -7.76
N ALA A 159 -15.65 12.12 -7.35
CA ALA A 159 -15.36 11.50 -6.07
C ALA A 159 -13.97 10.83 -5.96
N ARG A 160 -13.43 10.33 -7.08
CA ARG A 160 -12.15 9.60 -7.08
C ARG A 160 -11.08 10.29 -7.90
N GLY A 161 -11.42 10.80 -9.09
CA GLY A 161 -10.46 11.44 -10.00
C GLY A 161 -9.94 12.77 -9.47
N VAL A 162 -10.84 13.63 -8.97
CA VAL A 162 -10.43 14.94 -8.42
C VAL A 162 -9.54 14.79 -7.18
N ILE A 163 -9.87 13.83 -6.30
CA ILE A 163 -9.05 13.53 -5.11
C ILE A 163 -7.65 13.07 -5.53
N ALA A 164 -7.55 12.18 -6.53
CA ALA A 164 -6.27 11.70 -7.04
C ALA A 164 -5.43 12.83 -7.65
N ILE A 165 -6.05 13.68 -8.48
CA ILE A 165 -5.38 14.82 -9.09
C ILE A 165 -4.88 15.80 -8.00
N ALA A 166 -5.73 16.15 -7.04
CA ALA A 166 -5.36 17.00 -5.91
C ALA A 166 -4.18 16.41 -5.12
N GLY A 167 -4.21 15.10 -4.86
CA GLY A 167 -3.12 14.39 -4.19
C GLY A 167 -1.79 14.50 -4.94
N PHE A 168 -1.77 14.31 -6.27
CA PHE A 168 -0.56 14.45 -7.07
C PHE A 168 -0.04 15.91 -7.09
N VAL A 169 -0.92 16.90 -7.15
CA VAL A 169 -0.53 18.32 -7.11
C VAL A 169 0.10 18.66 -5.77
N VAL A 170 -0.56 18.30 -4.66
CA VAL A 170 -0.02 18.51 -3.30
C VAL A 170 1.32 17.81 -3.14
N PHE A 171 1.43 16.55 -3.54
CA PHE A 171 2.67 15.78 -3.47
C PHE A 171 3.81 16.45 -4.25
N SER A 172 3.55 16.95 -5.47
CA SER A 172 4.56 17.62 -6.30
C SER A 172 5.05 18.93 -5.66
N ILE A 173 4.15 19.70 -5.08
CA ILE A 173 4.49 20.93 -4.34
C ILE A 173 5.29 20.58 -3.08
N SER A 174 4.87 19.55 -2.33
CA SER A 174 5.55 19.12 -1.11
C SER A 174 6.98 18.68 -1.37
N ILE A 175 7.23 17.87 -2.41
CA ILE A 175 8.60 17.49 -2.78
C ILE A 175 9.44 18.72 -3.15
N PHE A 176 8.87 19.64 -3.93
CA PHE A 176 9.59 20.85 -4.31
C PHE A 176 10.01 21.66 -3.07
N LEU A 177 9.13 21.82 -2.09
CA LEU A 177 9.41 22.52 -0.84
C LEU A 177 10.41 21.75 0.04
N ALA A 178 10.28 20.44 0.14
CA ALA A 178 11.16 19.59 0.94
C ALA A 178 12.62 19.65 0.46
N VAL A 179 12.85 19.65 -0.86
CA VAL A 179 14.21 19.75 -1.44
C VAL A 179 14.88 21.10 -1.17
N HIS A 180 14.10 22.17 -0.96
CA HIS A 180 14.62 23.51 -0.68
C HIS A 180 14.73 23.84 0.83
N THR A 181 14.59 22.80 1.68
CA THR A 181 14.58 22.97 3.13
C THR A 181 15.77 22.23 3.76
N ASP A 182 16.59 22.97 4.51
CA ASP A 182 17.75 22.43 5.23
C ASP A 182 17.40 21.80 6.59
N ASN A 183 16.18 22.02 7.07
CA ASN A 183 15.72 21.51 8.37
C ASN A 183 14.96 20.20 8.19
N LEU A 184 15.46 19.11 8.81
CA LEU A 184 14.89 17.78 8.76
C LEU A 184 13.40 17.73 9.13
N TYR A 185 13.01 18.38 10.23
CA TYR A 185 11.62 18.34 10.69
C TYR A 185 10.66 19.09 9.76
N VAL A 186 11.14 20.19 9.18
CA VAL A 186 10.37 20.96 8.19
C VAL A 186 10.26 20.18 6.88
N ALA A 187 11.33 19.49 6.45
CA ALA A 187 11.30 18.63 5.26
C ALA A 187 10.31 17.46 5.41
N PHE A 188 10.14 16.91 6.61
CA PHE A 188 9.11 15.88 6.87
C PHE A 188 7.68 16.41 6.98
N PHE A 189 7.52 17.71 7.23
CA PHE A 189 6.20 18.35 7.28
C PHE A 189 5.61 18.54 5.87
N TRP A 190 6.45 18.77 4.87
CA TRP A 190 6.07 18.91 3.45
C TRP A 190 5.92 17.57 2.76
#